data_3386af2f743bc00c203b86586685526f
#
_entry.id   3386af2f743bc00c203b86586685526f
#
_cell.length_a   1.000
_cell.length_b   1.000
_cell.length_c   1.000
_cell.angle_alpha   90.00
_cell.angle_beta   90.00
_cell.angle_gamma   90.00
#
_symmetry.space_group_name_H-M   'P 1'
#
loop_
_entity.id
_entity.type
_entity.pdbx_description
1 polymer ?
#
loop_
_entity_poly.entity_id
_entity_poly.type
_entity_poly.pdbx_seq_one_letter_code
_entity_poly.pdbx_strand_id
1 'polypeptide(L)'
;ALPISSSHTVGPMRASNRFIAELIDANLLDRVSRIHVDLYGSLAATGAGHGTMSAALKGLCGFVPETICIADAEAMMQRNSVDGTLPLAGYPSQAYTGGAPGSEDGKVYGPVLSYREAEMTLRPLTVLPRHTNGMKITAFAGEQILAERTYFSIGGGFVVEGDEEATGGASLSNPPYPFGSGAELLQLANDAGLSIAELKMANECSVRSEQEVRAGILGIRQVMKECIGSSLSRVGYLPGPLKVRCRAGAWHRDLMAEDPEKSAEFATDWVNLIALAVNEENAFGGRVVTAPTNGASGIIPAVLHYAMNYTPGIRHCGQAAREDAVVKFFLAAASIGALYKKRASISGAEVGCQGE
;
A
#
# COMPACT_ATOMS: atom_id res chain seq x y z
N ALA A 1 1.34 0.07 14.25
CA ALA A 1 0.12 -0.34 13.59
C ALA A 1 -0.18 0.61 12.45
N LEU A 2 -0.28 0.11 11.25
CA LEU A 2 -0.71 0.87 10.09
C LEU A 2 -2.13 0.42 9.77
N PRO A 3 -3.16 1.05 10.32
CA PRO A 3 -4.48 0.67 9.92
C PRO A 3 -4.89 1.36 8.62
N ILE A 4 -5.25 0.60 7.56
CA ILE A 4 -6.62 0.60 7.17
C ILE A 4 -6.95 1.50 5.97
N SER A 5 -6.08 2.41 5.48
CA SER A 5 -6.45 3.22 4.30
C SER A 5 -5.25 3.51 3.41
N SER A 6 -5.36 3.14 2.13
CA SER A 6 -4.32 3.49 1.16
C SER A 6 -4.16 5.01 1.02
N SER A 7 -5.27 5.77 1.03
CA SER A 7 -5.24 7.24 0.91
C SER A 7 -4.75 7.94 2.17
N HIS A 8 -5.06 7.42 3.37
CA HIS A 8 -4.78 8.08 4.65
C HIS A 8 -3.51 7.55 5.36
N THR A 9 -2.95 6.45 4.89
CA THR A 9 -1.75 5.82 5.47
C THR A 9 -0.63 5.71 4.45
N VAL A 10 -0.85 4.98 3.35
CA VAL A 10 0.18 4.77 2.32
C VAL A 10 0.53 6.08 1.61
N GLY A 11 -0.48 6.90 1.26
CA GLY A 11 -0.28 8.20 0.64
C GLY A 11 0.60 9.14 1.48
N PRO A 12 0.25 9.46 2.73
CA PRO A 12 1.08 10.28 3.61
C PRO A 12 2.49 9.74 3.86
N MET A 13 2.65 8.41 4.00
CA MET A 13 3.97 7.81 4.11
C MET A 13 4.81 8.03 2.85
N ARG A 14 4.24 7.82 1.67
CA ARG A 14 4.92 8.06 0.39
C ARG A 14 5.23 9.53 0.15
N ALA A 15 4.30 10.43 0.50
CA ALA A 15 4.53 11.88 0.40
C ALA A 15 5.73 12.31 1.24
N SER A 16 5.77 11.88 2.49
CA SER A 16 6.88 12.17 3.40
C SER A 16 8.19 11.56 2.92
N ASN A 17 8.14 10.33 2.43
CA ASN A 17 9.32 9.63 1.90
C ASN A 17 9.85 10.32 0.62
N ARG A 18 8.96 10.76 -0.29
CA ARG A 18 9.33 11.53 -1.47
C ARG A 18 9.98 12.86 -1.08
N PHE A 19 9.45 13.56 -0.09
CA PHE A 19 10.04 14.81 0.41
C PHE A 19 11.47 14.61 0.95
N ILE A 20 11.70 13.53 1.69
CA ILE A 20 13.03 13.17 2.17
C ILE A 20 13.98 12.87 1.00
N ALA A 21 13.51 12.14 -0.02
CA ALA A 21 14.30 11.86 -1.23
C ALA A 21 14.73 13.17 -1.92
N GLU A 22 13.84 14.12 -2.08
CA GLU A 22 14.13 15.43 -2.67
C GLU A 22 15.17 16.21 -1.86
N LEU A 23 15.12 16.15 -0.52
CA LEU A 23 16.13 16.78 0.34
C LEU A 23 17.51 16.13 0.19
N ILE A 24 17.55 14.79 0.04
CA ILE A 24 18.79 14.04 -0.22
C ILE A 24 19.37 14.44 -1.57
N ASP A 25 18.59 14.38 -2.63
CA ASP A 25 19.01 14.70 -4.00
C ASP A 25 19.51 16.14 -4.14
N ALA A 26 18.89 17.06 -3.38
CA ALA A 26 19.30 18.47 -3.32
C ALA A 26 20.49 18.73 -2.37
N ASN A 27 21.02 17.72 -1.67
CA ASN A 27 22.05 17.86 -0.63
C ASN A 27 21.65 18.85 0.49
N LEU A 28 20.38 18.84 0.88
CA LEU A 28 19.83 19.72 1.91
C LEU A 28 19.54 19.00 3.23
N LEU A 29 19.51 17.66 3.25
CA LEU A 29 19.06 16.87 4.41
C LEU A 29 19.84 17.19 5.69
N ASP A 30 21.17 17.29 5.63
CA ASP A 30 22.03 17.56 6.79
C ASP A 30 21.87 18.98 7.35
N ARG A 31 21.27 19.88 6.58
CA ARG A 31 21.00 21.27 6.98
C ARG A 31 19.67 21.45 7.69
N VAL A 32 18.84 20.41 7.70
CA VAL A 32 17.52 20.49 8.32
C VAL A 32 17.64 20.52 9.83
N SER A 33 17.17 21.60 10.45
CA SER A 33 17.15 21.78 11.90
C SER A 33 15.71 21.63 12.47
N ARG A 34 14.69 21.78 11.65
CA ARG A 34 13.28 21.65 12.02
C ARG A 34 12.45 21.22 10.82
N ILE A 35 11.41 20.45 11.08
CA ILE A 35 10.39 20.06 10.08
C ILE A 35 9.02 20.43 10.59
N HIS A 36 8.08 20.69 9.68
CA HIS A 36 6.67 20.89 10.00
C HIS A 36 5.77 20.21 8.98
N VAL A 37 4.68 19.62 9.45
CA VAL A 37 3.68 18.95 8.62
C VAL A 37 2.32 19.55 8.90
N ASP A 38 1.67 20.06 7.85
CA ASP A 38 0.27 20.47 7.85
C ASP A 38 -0.56 19.41 7.13
N LEU A 39 -1.64 18.95 7.74
CA LEU A 39 -2.64 18.05 7.14
C LEU A 39 -3.92 18.83 6.89
N TYR A 40 -4.53 18.63 5.71
CA TYR A 40 -5.68 19.37 5.24
C TYR A 40 -6.88 18.45 4.99
N GLY A 41 -8.10 19.03 5.07
CA GLY A 41 -9.35 18.40 4.70
C GLY A 41 -9.51 17.00 5.32
N SER A 42 -9.76 16.00 4.50
CA SER A 42 -10.03 14.63 4.96
C SER A 42 -8.83 13.99 5.68
N LEU A 43 -7.58 14.27 5.29
CA LEU A 43 -6.41 13.76 6.02
C LEU A 43 -6.36 14.28 7.47
N ALA A 44 -6.79 15.50 7.70
CA ALA A 44 -6.87 16.08 9.04
C ALA A 44 -8.11 15.60 9.81
N ALA A 45 -9.26 15.54 9.14
CA ALA A 45 -10.53 15.22 9.79
C ALA A 45 -10.63 13.77 10.27
N THR A 46 -10.13 12.84 9.47
CA THR A 46 -10.25 11.39 9.74
C THR A 46 -8.92 10.70 10.00
N GLY A 47 -7.82 11.44 9.89
CA GLY A 47 -6.45 10.90 9.92
C GLY A 47 -6.09 10.20 11.23
N ALA A 48 -6.61 10.64 12.37
CA ALA A 48 -6.36 10.01 13.66
C ALA A 48 -6.83 8.54 13.68
N GLY A 49 -8.01 8.25 13.13
CA GLY A 49 -8.56 6.90 13.03
C GLY A 49 -7.83 6.00 12.03
N HIS A 50 -7.07 6.60 11.10
CA HIS A 50 -6.37 5.91 10.02
C HIS A 50 -4.83 5.90 10.18
N GLY A 51 -4.29 6.43 11.27
CA GLY A 51 -2.86 6.48 11.52
C GLY A 51 -2.07 7.39 10.57
N THR A 52 -2.71 8.45 10.05
CA THR A 52 -2.12 9.38 9.07
C THR A 52 -0.86 10.04 9.60
N MET A 53 -0.89 10.54 10.85
CA MET A 53 0.26 11.20 11.47
C MET A 53 1.43 10.25 11.67
N SER A 54 1.18 9.07 12.21
CA SER A 54 2.17 8.00 12.37
C SER A 54 2.78 7.60 11.02
N ALA A 55 1.96 7.49 9.97
CA ALA A 55 2.44 7.16 8.63
C ALA A 55 3.34 8.26 8.05
N ALA A 56 2.99 9.52 8.27
CA ALA A 56 3.82 10.66 7.87
C ALA A 56 5.20 10.64 8.56
N LEU A 57 5.24 10.43 9.89
CA LEU A 57 6.51 10.30 10.63
C LEU A 57 7.35 9.13 10.10
N LYS A 58 6.74 7.96 9.87
CA LYS A 58 7.44 6.80 9.29
C LYS A 58 8.05 7.13 7.93
N GLY A 59 7.31 7.82 7.07
CA GLY A 59 7.82 8.26 5.77
C GLY A 59 9.00 9.23 5.90
N LEU A 60 8.97 10.20 6.83
CA LEU A 60 10.08 11.10 7.12
C LEU A 60 11.31 10.35 7.65
N CYS A 61 11.13 9.24 8.34
CA CYS A 61 12.22 8.36 8.77
C CYS A 61 12.78 7.47 7.66
N GLY A 62 12.23 7.49 6.45
CA GLY A 62 12.70 6.70 5.31
C GLY A 62 11.97 5.37 5.11
N PHE A 63 10.98 5.03 5.93
CA PHE A 63 10.18 3.82 5.67
C PHE A 63 9.32 4.00 4.42
N VAL A 64 9.23 2.94 3.62
CA VAL A 64 8.34 2.85 2.45
C VAL A 64 7.34 1.72 2.64
N PRO A 65 6.10 1.88 2.20
CA PRO A 65 5.04 0.89 2.43
C PRO A 65 5.35 -0.51 1.91
N GLU A 66 6.09 -0.59 0.81
CA GLU A 66 6.40 -1.84 0.11
C GLU A 66 7.35 -2.76 0.89
N THR A 67 8.31 -2.16 1.60
CA THR A 67 9.41 -2.91 2.25
C THR A 67 9.49 -2.69 3.76
N ILE A 68 8.54 -1.94 4.33
CA ILE A 68 8.55 -1.61 5.76
C ILE A 68 8.67 -2.86 6.65
N CYS A 69 9.68 -2.85 7.52
CA CYS A 69 9.76 -3.77 8.65
C CYS A 69 8.87 -3.24 9.77
N ILE A 70 7.79 -3.96 10.09
CA ILE A 70 6.81 -3.53 11.10
C ILE A 70 7.46 -3.37 12.48
N ALA A 71 8.34 -4.30 12.88
CA ALA A 71 9.00 -4.24 14.19
C ALA A 71 9.88 -2.99 14.34
N ASP A 72 10.65 -2.63 13.29
CA ASP A 72 11.49 -1.43 13.28
C ASP A 72 10.64 -0.15 13.33
N ALA A 73 9.54 -0.14 12.58
CA ALA A 73 8.62 0.99 12.54
C ALA A 73 7.91 1.19 13.88
N GLU A 74 7.49 0.13 14.55
CA GLU A 74 6.91 0.18 15.89
C GLU A 74 7.93 0.63 16.93
N ALA A 75 9.15 0.11 16.89
CA ALA A 75 10.24 0.52 17.77
C ALA A 75 10.59 2.00 17.59
N MET A 76 10.59 2.51 16.35
CA MET A 76 10.78 3.93 16.05
C MET A 76 9.64 4.77 16.64
N MET A 77 8.39 4.39 16.43
CA MET A 77 7.23 5.11 16.96
C MET A 77 7.19 5.10 18.49
N GLN A 78 7.57 4.00 19.11
CA GLN A 78 7.70 3.93 20.57
C GLN A 78 8.75 4.92 21.11
N ARG A 79 9.93 5.00 20.48
CA ARG A 79 10.96 6.00 20.84
C ARG A 79 10.44 7.42 20.62
N ASN A 80 9.82 7.70 19.47
CA ASN A 80 9.24 9.01 19.19
C ASN A 80 8.20 9.43 20.26
N SER A 81 7.37 8.49 20.70
CA SER A 81 6.38 8.76 21.75
C SER A 81 7.01 9.09 23.11
N VAL A 82 8.13 8.45 23.47
CA VAL A 82 8.84 8.64 24.74
C VAL A 82 9.73 9.88 24.68
N ASP A 83 10.67 9.92 23.74
CA ASP A 83 11.76 10.90 23.70
C ASP A 83 11.44 12.10 22.79
N GLY A 84 10.45 12.00 21.91
CA GLY A 84 10.12 13.01 20.92
C GLY A 84 11.10 13.07 19.76
N THR A 85 11.98 12.09 19.62
CA THR A 85 13.01 12.09 18.60
C THR A 85 12.50 11.54 17.27
N LEU A 86 12.87 12.19 16.16
CA LEU A 86 12.53 11.80 14.79
C LEU A 86 13.82 11.74 13.94
N PRO A 87 14.37 10.55 13.64
CA PRO A 87 15.55 10.41 12.80
C PRO A 87 15.15 10.55 11.33
N LEU A 88 15.45 11.68 10.69
CA LEU A 88 15.18 11.86 9.26
C LEU A 88 16.01 10.87 8.43
N ALA A 89 15.38 10.17 7.50
CA ALA A 89 16.02 9.11 6.70
C ALA A 89 16.77 8.04 7.54
N GLY A 90 16.47 7.90 8.83
CA GLY A 90 17.16 6.95 9.73
C GLY A 90 16.93 5.47 9.42
N TYR A 91 15.99 5.17 8.53
CA TYR A 91 15.64 3.81 8.06
C TYR A 91 15.57 3.80 6.52
N PRO A 92 16.68 4.06 5.81
CA PRO A 92 16.65 4.15 4.36
C PRO A 92 16.20 2.81 3.77
N SER A 93 15.21 2.89 2.88
CA SER A 93 14.86 1.74 2.04
C SER A 93 15.93 1.51 0.98
N GLN A 94 15.97 0.31 0.39
CA GLN A 94 16.86 0.00 -0.73
C GLN A 94 16.69 0.93 -1.95
N ALA A 95 15.63 1.75 -1.97
CA ALA A 95 15.39 2.72 -3.03
C ALA A 95 16.35 3.93 -3.02
N TYR A 96 17.06 4.19 -1.93
CA TYR A 96 18.06 5.28 -1.82
C TYR A 96 19.51 4.82 -2.02
N THR A 97 19.74 3.89 -2.92
CA THR A 97 21.11 3.42 -3.26
C THR A 97 21.89 4.37 -4.16
N GLY A 98 21.43 5.60 -4.37
CA GLY A 98 22.21 6.67 -4.97
C GLY A 98 23.23 7.19 -3.96
N GLY A 99 24.52 6.84 -4.13
CA GLY A 99 25.58 7.14 -3.20
C GLY A 99 25.69 8.63 -2.87
N ALA A 100 25.26 9.02 -1.67
CA ALA A 100 25.67 10.29 -1.09
C ALA A 100 27.08 10.12 -0.49
N PRO A 101 27.96 11.12 -0.63
CA PRO A 101 29.29 11.06 -0.06
C PRO A 101 29.21 11.11 1.46
N GLY A 102 29.64 10.04 2.13
CA GLY A 102 29.89 10.07 3.56
C GLY A 102 29.39 8.90 4.43
N SER A 103 28.75 7.87 3.90
CA SER A 103 28.41 6.67 4.69
C SER A 103 29.27 5.48 4.26
N GLU A 104 29.85 4.77 5.23
CA GLU A 104 30.65 3.56 4.97
C GLU A 104 29.81 2.43 4.31
N ASP A 105 28.47 2.48 4.40
CA ASP A 105 27.53 1.48 3.88
C ASP A 105 26.70 1.97 2.68
N GLY A 106 26.96 3.15 2.11
CA GLY A 106 26.13 3.75 1.04
C GLY A 106 24.72 4.19 1.52
N LYS A 107 24.49 4.27 2.83
CA LYS A 107 23.24 4.70 3.44
C LYS A 107 23.32 6.18 3.83
N VAL A 108 22.29 6.95 3.49
CA VAL A 108 22.15 8.34 3.92
C VAL A 108 21.35 8.39 5.20
N TYR A 109 21.93 8.98 6.23
CA TYR A 109 21.27 9.25 7.50
C TYR A 109 21.19 10.76 7.69
N GLY A 110 19.99 11.26 7.93
CA GLY A 110 19.79 12.69 8.24
C GLY A 110 19.88 12.97 9.74
N PRO A 111 19.64 14.22 10.12
CA PRO A 111 19.66 14.65 11.53
C PRO A 111 18.53 14.01 12.32
N VAL A 112 18.73 13.90 13.63
CA VAL A 112 17.69 13.52 14.59
C VAL A 112 17.04 14.81 15.10
N LEU A 113 15.77 14.99 14.79
CA LEU A 113 14.99 16.18 15.17
C LEU A 113 14.14 15.89 16.41
N SER A 114 13.72 16.95 17.11
CA SER A 114 12.62 16.89 18.08
C SER A 114 11.33 17.18 17.33
N TYR A 115 10.47 16.16 17.15
CA TYR A 115 9.18 16.31 16.46
C TYR A 115 8.25 15.12 16.75
N ARG A 116 7.01 15.38 17.17
CA ARG A 116 5.99 14.39 17.50
C ARG A 116 4.75 14.51 16.64
N GLU A 117 3.91 13.49 16.64
CA GLU A 117 2.60 13.52 15.97
C GLU A 117 1.74 14.72 16.40
N ALA A 118 1.76 15.05 17.69
CA ALA A 118 0.98 16.14 18.27
C ALA A 118 1.42 17.55 17.80
N GLU A 119 2.62 17.65 17.20
CA GLU A 119 3.14 18.92 16.67
C GLU A 119 2.71 19.18 15.22
N MET A 120 2.05 18.20 14.58
CA MET A 120 1.46 18.40 13.27
C MET A 120 0.27 19.35 13.35
N THR A 121 0.14 20.23 12.38
CA THR A 121 -1.01 21.12 12.28
C THR A 121 -2.13 20.43 11.52
N LEU A 122 -3.28 20.27 12.17
CA LEU A 122 -4.49 19.69 11.57
C LEU A 122 -5.44 20.80 11.11
N ARG A 123 -5.82 20.81 9.84
CA ARG A 123 -6.70 21.80 9.20
C ARG A 123 -7.92 21.12 8.57
N PRO A 124 -8.81 20.50 9.37
CA PRO A 124 -9.90 19.67 8.84
C PRO A 124 -10.95 20.48 8.03
N LEU A 125 -11.09 21.77 8.29
CA LEU A 125 -12.03 22.66 7.59
C LEU A 125 -11.40 23.36 6.38
N THR A 126 -10.10 23.15 6.12
CA THR A 126 -9.41 23.75 4.99
C THR A 126 -9.19 22.68 3.92
N VAL A 127 -9.90 22.79 2.82
CA VAL A 127 -9.71 21.92 1.65
C VAL A 127 -8.88 22.68 0.63
N LEU A 128 -7.77 22.09 0.20
CA LEU A 128 -6.95 22.67 -0.84
C LEU A 128 -7.64 22.50 -2.22
N PRO A 129 -7.47 23.44 -3.17
CA PRO A 129 -8.26 23.48 -4.39
C PRO A 129 -8.22 22.20 -5.22
N ARG A 130 -7.11 21.48 -5.16
CA ARG A 130 -6.89 20.31 -6.00
C ARG A 130 -7.55 19.03 -5.48
N HIS A 131 -7.50 18.82 -4.15
CA HIS A 131 -7.94 17.57 -3.55
C HIS A 131 -8.14 17.70 -2.03
N THR A 132 -9.12 16.97 -1.50
CA THR A 132 -9.42 16.96 -0.06
C THR A 132 -8.30 16.35 0.81
N ASN A 133 -7.49 15.44 0.26
CA ASN A 133 -6.39 14.77 0.98
C ASN A 133 -5.06 15.51 0.78
N GLY A 134 -4.99 16.77 1.20
CA GLY A 134 -3.79 17.59 1.10
C GLY A 134 -2.84 17.41 2.28
N MET A 135 -1.54 17.45 2.02
CA MET A 135 -0.48 17.43 3.02
C MET A 135 0.64 18.37 2.57
N LYS A 136 1.08 19.27 3.46
CA LYS A 136 2.21 20.14 3.23
C LYS A 136 3.33 19.83 4.19
N ILE A 137 4.57 19.76 3.68
CA ILE A 137 5.76 19.50 4.47
C ILE A 137 6.73 20.65 4.23
N THR A 138 7.25 21.21 5.31
CA THR A 138 8.23 22.30 5.28
C THR A 138 9.46 21.94 6.10
N ALA A 139 10.64 22.03 5.50
CA ALA A 139 11.93 21.85 6.16
C ALA A 139 12.63 23.20 6.35
N PHE A 140 13.28 23.39 7.49
CA PHE A 140 13.92 24.64 7.88
C PHE A 140 15.39 24.43 8.28
N ALA A 141 16.22 25.46 8.02
CA ALA A 141 17.52 25.67 8.65
C ALA A 141 17.43 26.93 9.52
N GLY A 142 17.32 26.77 10.85
CA GLY A 142 16.92 27.87 11.72
C GLY A 142 15.55 28.42 11.31
N GLU A 143 15.48 29.71 10.98
CA GLU A 143 14.26 30.37 10.50
C GLU A 143 14.09 30.33 8.97
N GLN A 144 15.12 29.90 8.24
CA GLN A 144 15.08 29.85 6.77
C GLN A 144 14.36 28.58 6.30
N ILE A 145 13.39 28.74 5.39
CA ILE A 145 12.79 27.62 4.68
C ILE A 145 13.80 27.06 3.67
N LEU A 146 14.16 25.79 3.82
CA LEU A 146 15.00 25.06 2.87
C LEU A 146 14.19 24.48 1.72
N ALA A 147 13.06 23.89 2.06
CA ALA A 147 12.14 23.29 1.10
C ALA A 147 10.71 23.30 1.66
N GLU A 148 9.74 23.53 0.79
CA GLU A 148 8.32 23.39 1.11
C GLU A 148 7.64 22.69 -0.08
N ARG A 149 6.84 21.64 0.20
CA ARG A 149 6.12 20.90 -0.81
C ARG A 149 4.70 20.59 -0.34
N THR A 150 3.77 20.63 -1.30
CA THR A 150 2.39 20.23 -1.07
C THR A 150 2.09 18.98 -1.89
N TYR A 151 1.66 17.93 -1.20
CA TYR A 151 1.31 16.65 -1.79
C TYR A 151 -0.17 16.37 -1.63
N PHE A 152 -0.72 15.60 -2.56
CA PHE A 152 -2.11 15.13 -2.53
C PHE A 152 -2.16 13.62 -2.64
N SER A 153 -2.79 12.97 -1.67
CA SER A 153 -3.04 11.54 -1.70
C SER A 153 -4.32 11.25 -2.48
N ILE A 154 -4.17 10.79 -3.72
CA ILE A 154 -5.27 10.64 -4.69
C ILE A 154 -5.90 9.24 -4.72
N GLY A 155 -5.80 8.48 -3.64
CA GLY A 155 -6.31 7.12 -3.50
C GLY A 155 -5.34 6.06 -4.03
N GLY A 156 -5.56 4.79 -3.63
CA GLY A 156 -4.69 3.67 -4.01
C GLY A 156 -3.23 3.79 -3.52
N GLY A 157 -2.95 4.73 -2.61
CA GLY A 157 -1.59 5.05 -2.17
C GLY A 157 -0.80 5.91 -3.16
N PHE A 158 -1.42 6.41 -4.22
CA PHE A 158 -0.78 7.34 -5.15
C PHE A 158 -0.71 8.75 -4.58
N VAL A 159 0.40 9.41 -4.88
CA VAL A 159 0.68 10.78 -4.43
C VAL A 159 1.08 11.62 -5.62
N VAL A 160 0.57 12.84 -5.68
CA VAL A 160 0.96 13.86 -6.65
C VAL A 160 1.42 15.10 -5.91
N GLU A 161 2.35 15.85 -6.48
CA GLU A 161 2.87 17.10 -5.93
C GLU A 161 2.26 18.29 -6.65
N GLY A 162 1.92 19.35 -5.91
CA GLY A 162 1.49 20.62 -6.47
C GLY A 162 0.49 20.46 -7.62
N ASP A 163 0.87 20.95 -8.81
CA ASP A 163 0.06 20.90 -10.03
C ASP A 163 0.41 19.74 -10.96
N GLU A 164 1.20 18.75 -10.50
CA GLU A 164 1.45 17.54 -11.30
C GLU A 164 0.13 16.92 -11.77
N GLU A 165 0.02 16.58 -13.05
CA GLU A 165 -1.14 15.84 -13.51
C GLU A 165 -1.24 14.52 -12.74
N ALA A 166 -2.46 14.20 -12.30
CA ALA A 166 -2.75 12.95 -11.63
C ALA A 166 -2.66 11.79 -12.64
N THR A 167 -1.43 11.44 -13.04
CA THR A 167 -1.18 10.16 -13.70
C THR A 167 -1.37 9.08 -12.63
N GLY A 168 -2.61 8.67 -12.46
CA GLY A 168 -2.98 7.69 -11.45
C GLY A 168 -2.32 6.34 -11.71
N GLY A 169 -1.21 6.08 -11.03
CA GLY A 169 -0.29 5.00 -11.32
C GLY A 169 0.44 5.27 -12.64
N ALA A 170 1.61 4.67 -12.89
CA ALA A 170 2.29 4.84 -14.18
C ALA A 170 1.26 4.64 -15.31
N SER A 171 0.72 5.75 -15.80
CA SER A 171 -0.14 5.72 -16.98
C SER A 171 0.73 5.13 -18.06
N LEU A 172 0.36 3.96 -18.53
CA LEU A 172 1.06 3.35 -19.65
C LEU A 172 0.98 4.38 -20.79
N SER A 173 2.11 4.96 -21.17
CA SER A 173 2.12 5.88 -22.30
C SER A 173 1.79 5.10 -23.55
N ASN A 174 0.62 5.38 -24.14
CA ASN A 174 0.09 4.71 -25.33
C ASN A 174 0.04 3.17 -25.23
N PRO A 175 -0.77 2.58 -24.31
CA PRO A 175 -0.95 1.15 -24.31
C PRO A 175 -1.61 0.68 -25.64
N PRO A 176 -1.24 -0.49 -26.17
CA PRO A 176 -1.82 -0.98 -27.43
C PRO A 176 -3.35 -1.20 -27.36
N TYR A 177 -3.89 -1.43 -26.18
CA TYR A 177 -5.33 -1.64 -25.96
C TYR A 177 -5.85 -0.73 -24.84
N PRO A 178 -6.03 0.58 -25.09
CA PRO A 178 -6.54 1.51 -24.09
C PRO A 178 -8.04 1.27 -23.85
N PHE A 179 -8.47 1.26 -22.57
CA PHE A 179 -9.89 1.13 -22.22
C PHE A 179 -10.27 2.05 -21.05
N GLY A 180 -11.50 2.52 -21.06
CA GLY A 180 -12.07 3.37 -20.01
C GLY A 180 -13.35 2.81 -19.40
N SER A 181 -13.86 1.70 -19.94
CA SER A 181 -15.07 1.03 -19.46
C SER A 181 -14.96 -0.49 -19.59
N GLY A 182 -15.81 -1.22 -18.86
CA GLY A 182 -15.91 -2.67 -19.00
C GLY A 182 -16.39 -3.11 -20.39
N ALA A 183 -17.28 -2.33 -21.01
CA ALA A 183 -17.75 -2.58 -22.36
C ALA A 183 -16.62 -2.46 -23.40
N GLU A 184 -15.81 -1.40 -23.32
CA GLU A 184 -14.63 -1.23 -24.17
C GLU A 184 -13.61 -2.35 -23.97
N LEU A 185 -13.35 -2.74 -22.70
CA LEU A 185 -12.42 -3.84 -22.39
C LEU A 185 -12.87 -5.15 -23.04
N LEU A 186 -14.16 -5.48 -22.94
CA LEU A 186 -14.72 -6.69 -23.57
C LEU A 186 -14.70 -6.61 -25.09
N GLN A 187 -15.03 -5.46 -25.67
CA GLN A 187 -15.00 -5.26 -27.11
C GLN A 187 -13.58 -5.44 -27.65
N LEU A 188 -12.58 -4.79 -27.04
CA LEU A 188 -11.18 -4.90 -27.45
C LEU A 188 -10.65 -6.35 -27.33
N ALA A 189 -11.04 -7.06 -26.27
CA ALA A 189 -10.66 -8.46 -26.08
C ALA A 189 -11.26 -9.34 -27.19
N ASN A 190 -12.54 -9.16 -27.52
CA ASN A 190 -13.22 -9.90 -28.57
C ASN A 190 -12.64 -9.59 -29.96
N ASP A 191 -12.42 -8.32 -30.29
CA ASP A 191 -11.89 -7.90 -31.60
C ASP A 191 -10.46 -8.40 -31.84
N ALA A 192 -9.65 -8.43 -30.77
CA ALA A 192 -8.29 -8.94 -30.81
C ALA A 192 -8.19 -10.48 -30.69
N GLY A 193 -9.27 -11.17 -30.33
CA GLY A 193 -9.24 -12.61 -30.05
C GLY A 193 -8.39 -12.97 -28.81
N LEU A 194 -8.26 -12.05 -27.87
CA LEU A 194 -7.45 -12.18 -26.66
C LEU A 194 -8.33 -12.33 -25.42
N SER A 195 -7.84 -13.03 -24.41
CA SER A 195 -8.40 -12.93 -23.06
C SER A 195 -8.07 -11.56 -22.44
N ILE A 196 -8.85 -11.15 -21.42
CA ILE A 196 -8.58 -9.91 -20.66
C ILE A 196 -7.15 -9.93 -20.08
N ALA A 197 -6.67 -11.08 -19.63
CA ALA A 197 -5.32 -11.22 -19.10
C ALA A 197 -4.24 -10.99 -20.16
N GLU A 198 -4.41 -11.55 -21.35
CA GLU A 198 -3.48 -11.37 -22.49
C GLU A 198 -3.47 -9.93 -22.97
N LEU A 199 -4.64 -9.30 -23.09
CA LEU A 199 -4.77 -7.89 -23.41
C LEU A 199 -4.04 -7.02 -22.38
N LYS A 200 -4.24 -7.29 -21.08
CA LYS A 200 -3.54 -6.56 -20.02
C LYS A 200 -2.04 -6.81 -20.04
N MET A 201 -1.59 -8.02 -20.31
CA MET A 201 -0.18 -8.33 -20.48
C MET A 201 0.43 -7.51 -21.62
N ALA A 202 -0.23 -7.45 -22.78
CA ALA A 202 0.24 -6.63 -23.92
C ALA A 202 0.35 -5.14 -23.53
N ASN A 203 -0.61 -4.61 -22.78
CA ASN A 203 -0.54 -3.24 -22.27
C ASN A 203 0.65 -3.04 -21.32
N GLU A 204 0.89 -3.94 -20.39
CA GLU A 204 2.03 -3.87 -19.48
C GLU A 204 3.37 -3.98 -20.21
N CYS A 205 3.44 -4.80 -21.25
CA CYS A 205 4.65 -4.99 -22.06
C CYS A 205 5.00 -3.78 -22.94
N SER A 206 4.14 -2.77 -23.02
CA SER A 206 4.48 -1.50 -23.71
C SER A 206 5.57 -0.70 -22.99
N VAL A 207 5.82 -0.96 -21.69
CA VAL A 207 6.78 -0.20 -20.86
C VAL A 207 7.77 -1.07 -20.09
N ARG A 208 7.59 -2.39 -20.09
CA ARG A 208 8.46 -3.36 -19.40
C ARG A 208 8.38 -4.73 -20.06
N SER A 209 9.35 -5.59 -19.80
CA SER A 209 9.34 -6.95 -20.35
C SER A 209 8.27 -7.83 -19.68
N GLU A 210 7.80 -8.88 -20.38
CA GLU A 210 6.90 -9.87 -19.81
C GLU A 210 7.51 -10.54 -18.56
N GLN A 211 8.81 -10.79 -18.57
CA GLN A 211 9.51 -11.38 -17.43
C GLN A 211 9.41 -10.48 -16.18
N GLU A 212 9.58 -9.18 -16.32
CA GLU A 212 9.43 -8.22 -15.23
C GLU A 212 7.98 -8.15 -14.71
N VAL A 213 6.99 -8.17 -15.62
CA VAL A 213 5.57 -8.22 -15.24
C VAL A 213 5.27 -9.48 -14.43
N ARG A 214 5.71 -10.66 -14.92
CA ARG A 214 5.50 -11.94 -14.25
C ARG A 214 6.19 -11.97 -12.87
N ALA A 215 7.44 -11.55 -12.80
CA ALA A 215 8.19 -11.49 -11.56
C ALA A 215 7.53 -10.57 -10.52
N GLY A 216 7.06 -9.39 -10.95
CA GLY A 216 6.33 -8.46 -10.09
C GLY A 216 5.02 -9.05 -9.55
N ILE A 217 4.23 -9.71 -10.38
CA ILE A 217 2.99 -10.38 -9.98
C ILE A 217 3.25 -11.50 -8.98
N LEU A 218 4.25 -12.33 -9.24
CA LEU A 218 4.62 -13.44 -8.33
C LEU A 218 5.17 -12.90 -6.99
N GLY A 219 5.87 -11.77 -7.01
CA GLY A 219 6.28 -11.05 -5.80
C GLY A 219 5.08 -10.56 -4.98
N ILE A 220 4.07 -9.96 -5.62
CA ILE A 220 2.82 -9.55 -4.97
C ILE A 220 2.12 -10.77 -4.33
N ARG A 221 2.02 -11.88 -5.06
CA ARG A 221 1.46 -13.14 -4.51
C ARG A 221 2.22 -13.61 -3.28
N GLN A 222 3.55 -13.49 -3.28
CA GLN A 222 4.36 -13.90 -2.13
C GLN A 222 4.05 -13.05 -0.90
N VAL A 223 3.92 -11.72 -1.04
CA VAL A 223 3.50 -10.81 0.04
C VAL A 223 2.10 -11.16 0.57
N MET A 224 1.16 -11.53 -0.30
CA MET A 224 -0.17 -12.01 0.13
C MET A 224 -0.08 -13.28 0.98
N LYS A 225 0.79 -14.23 0.62
CA LYS A 225 1.01 -15.44 1.42
C LYS A 225 1.61 -15.14 2.78
N GLU A 226 2.58 -14.24 2.84
CA GLU A 226 3.20 -13.80 4.09
C GLU A 226 2.19 -13.12 5.00
N CYS A 227 1.35 -12.24 4.45
CA CYS A 227 0.25 -11.60 5.14
C CYS A 227 -0.70 -12.63 5.80
N ILE A 228 -1.15 -13.61 5.03
CA ILE A 228 -2.01 -14.70 5.54
C ILE A 228 -1.29 -15.48 6.64
N GLY A 229 -0.06 -15.93 6.38
CA GLY A 229 0.74 -16.72 7.32
C GLY A 229 0.99 -16.01 8.65
N SER A 230 1.24 -14.70 8.61
CA SER A 230 1.40 -13.86 9.81
C SER A 230 0.14 -13.89 10.66
N SER A 231 -1.03 -13.65 10.06
CA SER A 231 -2.30 -13.65 10.78
C SER A 231 -2.66 -15.02 11.38
N LEU A 232 -2.41 -16.11 10.65
CA LEU A 232 -2.73 -17.47 11.12
C LEU A 232 -1.93 -17.89 12.36
N SER A 233 -0.81 -17.25 12.64
CA SER A 233 0.00 -17.48 13.84
C SER A 233 -0.44 -16.65 15.05
N ARG A 234 -1.32 -15.65 14.87
CA ARG A 234 -1.70 -14.71 15.93
C ARG A 234 -2.71 -15.30 16.89
N VAL A 235 -2.61 -14.89 18.16
CA VAL A 235 -3.55 -15.21 19.24
C VAL A 235 -3.88 -13.94 20.02
N GLY A 236 -4.99 -13.96 20.75
CA GLY A 236 -5.38 -12.85 21.62
C GLY A 236 -6.42 -11.92 20.96
N TYR A 237 -6.21 -10.62 21.04
CA TYR A 237 -7.16 -9.61 20.62
C TYR A 237 -6.53 -8.64 19.62
N LEU A 238 -7.35 -8.17 18.69
CA LEU A 238 -6.99 -7.09 17.78
C LEU A 238 -6.72 -5.79 18.57
N PRO A 239 -5.82 -4.93 18.09
CA PRO A 239 -5.62 -3.61 18.68
C PRO A 239 -6.92 -2.79 18.72
N GLY A 240 -7.04 -1.90 19.72
CA GLY A 240 -8.15 -0.97 19.83
C GLY A 240 -9.10 -1.27 21.01
N PRO A 241 -10.05 -0.38 21.27
CA PRO A 241 -10.88 -0.40 22.48
C PRO A 241 -11.93 -1.54 22.49
N LEU A 242 -12.28 -2.06 21.31
CA LEU A 242 -13.35 -3.06 21.16
C LEU A 242 -12.94 -4.47 21.60
N LYS A 243 -11.65 -4.74 21.81
CA LYS A 243 -11.12 -6.06 22.23
C LYS A 243 -11.67 -7.21 21.37
N VAL A 244 -11.63 -7.04 20.05
CA VAL A 244 -12.07 -8.08 19.10
C VAL A 244 -11.08 -9.23 19.13
N ARG A 245 -11.57 -10.46 19.37
CA ARG A 245 -10.73 -11.66 19.45
C ARG A 245 -10.21 -12.04 18.05
N CYS A 246 -8.93 -12.39 17.95
CA CYS A 246 -8.36 -13.02 16.77
C CYS A 246 -8.96 -14.43 16.59
N ARG A 247 -9.45 -14.72 15.41
CA ARG A 247 -10.15 -15.99 15.11
C ARG A 247 -9.44 -16.82 14.04
N ALA A 248 -8.75 -16.17 13.11
CA ALA A 248 -8.18 -16.82 11.93
C ALA A 248 -7.24 -17.98 12.31
N GLY A 249 -6.34 -17.78 13.27
CA GLY A 249 -5.41 -18.84 13.70
C GLY A 249 -6.08 -20.05 14.35
N ALA A 250 -7.13 -19.83 15.17
CA ALA A 250 -7.88 -20.91 15.77
C ALA A 250 -8.68 -21.67 14.70
N TRP A 251 -9.44 -20.95 13.89
CA TRP A 251 -10.23 -21.55 12.81
C TRP A 251 -9.36 -22.32 11.79
N HIS A 252 -8.16 -21.81 11.48
CA HIS A 252 -7.22 -22.53 10.61
C HIS A 252 -6.82 -23.89 11.21
N ARG A 253 -6.53 -23.95 12.51
CA ARG A 253 -6.17 -25.23 13.15
C ARG A 253 -7.33 -26.23 13.13
N ASP A 254 -8.53 -25.74 13.43
CA ASP A 254 -9.73 -26.58 13.42
C ASP A 254 -10.02 -27.10 12.01
N LEU A 255 -9.98 -26.22 11.00
CA LEU A 255 -10.21 -26.57 9.61
C LEU A 255 -9.12 -27.51 9.04
N MET A 256 -7.86 -27.32 9.42
CA MET A 256 -6.78 -28.22 9.04
C MET A 256 -6.92 -29.63 9.66
N ALA A 257 -7.54 -29.73 10.84
CA ALA A 257 -7.82 -31.03 11.46
C ALA A 257 -9.02 -31.73 10.80
N GLU A 258 -10.02 -30.98 10.36
CA GLU A 258 -11.25 -31.49 9.76
C GLU A 258 -11.10 -31.79 8.26
N ASP A 259 -10.43 -30.90 7.52
CA ASP A 259 -10.26 -30.98 6.07
C ASP A 259 -8.80 -30.68 5.63
N PRO A 260 -7.84 -31.56 5.95
CA PRO A 260 -6.42 -31.37 5.58
C PRO A 260 -6.20 -31.37 4.07
N GLU A 261 -7.06 -32.04 3.31
CA GLU A 261 -6.97 -32.19 1.85
C GLU A 261 -7.61 -31.04 1.08
N LYS A 262 -8.24 -30.09 1.77
CA LYS A 262 -9.00 -28.98 1.16
C LYS A 262 -10.00 -29.47 0.12
N SER A 263 -10.95 -30.24 0.59
CA SER A 263 -12.03 -30.80 -0.24
C SER A 263 -12.98 -29.71 -0.73
N ALA A 264 -13.73 -29.99 -1.79
CA ALA A 264 -14.68 -29.03 -2.36
C ALA A 264 -15.83 -28.71 -1.38
N GLU A 265 -16.12 -29.60 -0.46
CA GLU A 265 -17.15 -29.42 0.57
C GLU A 265 -16.84 -28.27 1.49
N PHE A 266 -15.56 -28.07 1.86
CA PHE A 266 -15.08 -27.00 2.72
C PHE A 266 -14.54 -25.78 1.97
N ALA A 267 -14.75 -25.70 0.65
CA ALA A 267 -14.22 -24.61 -0.17
C ALA A 267 -14.61 -23.22 0.35
N THR A 268 -15.85 -23.05 0.80
CA THR A 268 -16.35 -21.79 1.35
C THR A 268 -15.66 -21.43 2.66
N ASP A 269 -15.39 -22.41 3.52
CA ASP A 269 -14.71 -22.19 4.81
C ASP A 269 -13.28 -21.73 4.59
N TRP A 270 -12.56 -22.39 3.70
CA TRP A 270 -11.20 -21.97 3.31
C TRP A 270 -11.16 -20.55 2.73
N VAL A 271 -12.09 -20.19 1.84
CA VAL A 271 -12.19 -18.85 1.26
C VAL A 271 -12.44 -17.80 2.34
N ASN A 272 -13.39 -18.05 3.23
CA ASN A 272 -13.74 -17.15 4.32
C ASN A 272 -12.59 -17.02 5.34
N LEU A 273 -11.91 -18.11 5.65
CA LEU A 273 -10.73 -18.11 6.51
C LEU A 273 -9.62 -17.22 5.93
N ILE A 274 -9.31 -17.34 4.65
CA ILE A 274 -8.27 -16.52 3.99
C ILE A 274 -8.67 -15.05 4.01
N ALA A 275 -9.91 -14.72 3.70
CA ALA A 275 -10.40 -13.33 3.76
C ALA A 275 -10.31 -12.77 5.18
N LEU A 276 -10.71 -13.55 6.20
CA LEU A 276 -10.61 -13.17 7.60
C LEU A 276 -9.15 -12.95 8.03
N ALA A 277 -8.24 -13.84 7.64
CA ALA A 277 -6.82 -13.74 7.99
C ALA A 277 -6.21 -12.44 7.48
N VAL A 278 -6.50 -12.06 6.22
CA VAL A 278 -6.01 -10.78 5.66
C VAL A 278 -6.61 -9.58 6.41
N ASN A 279 -7.91 -9.62 6.75
CA ASN A 279 -8.55 -8.55 7.50
C ASN A 279 -8.02 -8.42 8.94
N GLU A 280 -7.71 -9.52 9.60
CA GLU A 280 -7.08 -9.50 10.93
C GLU A 280 -5.66 -8.94 10.84
N GLU A 281 -4.85 -9.31 9.82
CA GLU A 281 -3.53 -8.73 9.60
C GLU A 281 -3.61 -7.23 9.33
N ASN A 282 -4.59 -6.78 8.52
CA ASN A 282 -4.85 -5.37 8.29
C ASN A 282 -5.19 -4.63 9.60
N ALA A 283 -6.07 -5.20 10.43
CA ALA A 283 -6.47 -4.62 11.72
C ALA A 283 -5.31 -4.59 12.73
N PHE A 284 -4.37 -5.52 12.65
CA PHE A 284 -3.14 -5.53 13.44
C PHE A 284 -2.13 -4.47 13.00
N GLY A 285 -2.33 -3.88 11.81
CA GLY A 285 -1.39 -2.94 11.21
C GLY A 285 -0.23 -3.64 10.53
N GLY A 286 -0.39 -4.89 10.15
CA GLY A 286 0.57 -5.63 9.35
C GLY A 286 0.60 -5.16 7.89
N ARG A 287 1.49 -5.75 7.11
CA ARG A 287 1.64 -5.44 5.68
C ARG A 287 0.63 -6.21 4.86
N VAL A 288 -0.27 -5.51 4.18
CA VAL A 288 -1.26 -6.09 3.28
C VAL A 288 -1.10 -5.57 1.85
N VAL A 289 -1.45 -6.40 0.87
CA VAL A 289 -1.56 -5.96 -0.53
C VAL A 289 -2.93 -5.31 -0.70
N THR A 290 -2.94 -4.07 -1.16
CA THR A 290 -4.17 -3.27 -1.28
C THR A 290 -4.45 -2.95 -2.73
N ALA A 291 -5.69 -3.22 -3.18
CA ALA A 291 -6.24 -2.72 -4.43
C ALA A 291 -7.76 -2.98 -4.50
N PRO A 292 -8.57 -1.97 -4.63
CA PRO A 292 -8.32 -0.54 -4.48
C PRO A 292 -8.26 -0.11 -3.02
N THR A 293 -8.90 -0.83 -2.08
CA THR A 293 -9.02 -0.46 -0.66
C THR A 293 -8.47 -1.52 0.29
N ASN A 294 -8.03 -1.10 1.48
CA ASN A 294 -7.58 -2.03 2.52
C ASN A 294 -8.72 -2.89 3.08
N GLY A 295 -9.92 -2.33 3.23
CA GLY A 295 -11.07 -3.08 3.75
C GLY A 295 -11.47 -4.27 2.87
N ALA A 296 -11.24 -4.17 1.56
CA ALA A 296 -11.49 -5.22 0.58
C ALA A 296 -10.27 -6.11 0.29
N SER A 297 -9.12 -5.89 0.95
CA SER A 297 -7.85 -6.54 0.63
C SER A 297 -7.87 -8.07 0.80
N GLY A 298 -8.81 -8.61 1.57
CA GLY A 298 -9.00 -10.05 1.73
C GLY A 298 -9.65 -10.76 0.54
N ILE A 299 -10.33 -10.02 -0.35
CA ILE A 299 -11.11 -10.61 -1.45
C ILE A 299 -10.20 -11.30 -2.47
N ILE A 300 -9.22 -10.59 -3.02
CA ILE A 300 -8.32 -11.12 -4.06
C ILE A 300 -7.57 -12.37 -3.59
N PRO A 301 -6.89 -12.39 -2.43
CA PRO A 301 -6.22 -13.61 -1.97
C PRO A 301 -7.18 -14.77 -1.67
N ALA A 302 -8.40 -14.50 -1.19
CA ALA A 302 -9.40 -15.54 -0.94
C ALA A 302 -9.91 -16.17 -2.25
N VAL A 303 -10.24 -15.34 -3.26
CA VAL A 303 -10.66 -15.85 -4.58
C VAL A 303 -9.50 -16.54 -5.31
N LEU A 304 -8.27 -16.02 -5.17
CA LEU A 304 -7.09 -16.71 -5.69
C LEU A 304 -6.91 -18.09 -5.03
N HIS A 305 -7.12 -18.18 -3.72
CA HIS A 305 -7.06 -19.45 -3.01
C HIS A 305 -8.08 -20.44 -3.59
N TYR A 306 -9.32 -19.99 -3.83
CA TYR A 306 -10.34 -20.81 -4.50
C TYR A 306 -9.87 -21.26 -5.89
N ALA A 307 -9.45 -20.33 -6.73
CA ALA A 307 -9.00 -20.61 -8.10
C ALA A 307 -7.88 -21.66 -8.14
N MET A 308 -6.91 -21.56 -7.21
CA MET A 308 -5.74 -22.45 -7.17
C MET A 308 -6.01 -23.84 -6.60
N ASN A 309 -7.07 -24.01 -5.79
CA ASN A 309 -7.34 -25.27 -5.09
C ASN A 309 -8.60 -25.99 -5.58
N TYR A 310 -9.56 -25.27 -6.19
CA TYR A 310 -10.86 -25.84 -6.56
C TYR A 310 -11.20 -25.77 -8.05
N THR A 311 -10.43 -24.99 -8.85
CA THR A 311 -10.65 -24.96 -10.30
C THR A 311 -10.14 -26.25 -10.94
N PRO A 312 -11.00 -26.99 -11.70
CA PRO A 312 -10.56 -28.16 -12.45
C PRO A 312 -9.36 -27.84 -13.36
N GLY A 313 -8.38 -28.75 -13.38
CA GLY A 313 -7.18 -28.60 -14.20
C GLY A 313 -6.08 -27.71 -13.59
N ILE A 314 -6.38 -26.86 -12.59
CA ILE A 314 -5.36 -26.02 -11.93
C ILE A 314 -4.82 -26.70 -10.65
N ARG A 315 -5.68 -27.33 -9.90
CA ARG A 315 -5.31 -27.97 -8.61
C ARG A 315 -4.13 -28.93 -8.74
N HIS A 316 -4.11 -29.73 -9.80
CA HIS A 316 -3.16 -30.82 -10.02
C HIS A 316 -2.14 -30.56 -11.14
N CYS A 317 -2.11 -29.34 -11.71
CA CYS A 317 -1.13 -29.02 -12.72
C CYS A 317 0.25 -28.72 -12.12
N GLY A 318 1.31 -28.83 -12.94
CA GLY A 318 2.68 -28.54 -12.52
C GLY A 318 2.89 -27.06 -12.14
N GLN A 319 4.01 -26.79 -11.47
CA GLN A 319 4.31 -25.45 -10.92
C GLN A 319 4.23 -24.33 -11.98
N ALA A 320 4.82 -24.53 -13.16
CA ALA A 320 4.81 -23.52 -14.23
C ALA A 320 3.38 -23.14 -14.67
N ALA A 321 2.50 -24.13 -14.81
CA ALA A 321 1.10 -23.88 -15.17
C ALA A 321 0.32 -23.19 -14.02
N ARG A 322 0.66 -23.52 -12.76
CA ARG A 322 0.08 -22.81 -11.60
C ARG A 322 0.54 -21.36 -11.54
N GLU A 323 1.80 -21.07 -11.82
CA GLU A 323 2.33 -19.70 -11.87
C GLU A 323 1.68 -18.92 -13.02
N ASP A 324 1.50 -19.53 -14.19
CA ASP A 324 0.79 -18.90 -15.31
C ASP A 324 -0.68 -18.58 -14.96
N ALA A 325 -1.38 -19.50 -14.31
CA ALA A 325 -2.73 -19.25 -13.83
C ALA A 325 -2.80 -18.08 -12.83
N VAL A 326 -1.83 -17.97 -11.92
CA VAL A 326 -1.70 -16.82 -11.01
C VAL A 326 -1.51 -15.53 -11.78
N VAL A 327 -0.60 -15.50 -12.75
CA VAL A 327 -0.33 -14.30 -13.56
C VAL A 327 -1.58 -13.87 -14.31
N LYS A 328 -2.28 -14.79 -14.97
CA LYS A 328 -3.55 -14.51 -15.68
C LYS A 328 -4.62 -13.99 -14.73
N PHE A 329 -4.75 -14.59 -13.53
CA PHE A 329 -5.70 -14.13 -12.52
C PHE A 329 -5.44 -12.68 -12.11
N PHE A 330 -4.19 -12.34 -11.79
CA PHE A 330 -3.85 -10.98 -11.37
C PHE A 330 -3.99 -9.95 -12.50
N LEU A 331 -3.65 -10.30 -13.73
CA LEU A 331 -3.83 -9.40 -14.87
C LEU A 331 -5.30 -9.09 -15.13
N ALA A 332 -6.17 -10.09 -15.05
CA ALA A 332 -7.62 -9.89 -15.17
C ALA A 332 -8.14 -9.02 -14.01
N ALA A 333 -7.76 -9.33 -12.76
CA ALA A 333 -8.15 -8.55 -11.59
C ALA A 333 -7.63 -7.09 -11.67
N ALA A 334 -6.40 -6.88 -12.15
CA ALA A 334 -5.82 -5.55 -12.33
C ALA A 334 -6.55 -4.73 -13.39
N SER A 335 -7.05 -5.36 -14.45
CA SER A 335 -7.86 -4.69 -15.48
C SER A 335 -9.16 -4.13 -14.88
N ILE A 336 -9.85 -4.95 -14.08
CA ILE A 336 -11.09 -4.55 -13.39
C ILE A 336 -10.78 -3.51 -12.31
N GLY A 337 -9.74 -3.72 -11.51
CA GLY A 337 -9.30 -2.78 -10.47
C GLY A 337 -8.92 -1.40 -11.04
N ALA A 338 -8.34 -1.34 -12.25
CA ALA A 338 -8.05 -0.09 -12.93
C ALA A 338 -9.33 0.68 -13.31
N LEU A 339 -10.40 -0.04 -13.70
CA LEU A 339 -11.71 0.58 -13.96
C LEU A 339 -12.36 1.12 -12.67
N TYR A 340 -12.27 0.39 -11.56
CA TYR A 340 -12.72 0.88 -10.26
C TYR A 340 -11.97 2.14 -9.87
N LYS A 341 -10.63 2.11 -9.90
CA LYS A 341 -9.79 3.27 -9.59
C LYS A 341 -10.12 4.49 -10.43
N LYS A 342 -10.50 4.31 -11.69
CA LYS A 342 -10.85 5.40 -12.62
C LYS A 342 -12.22 6.02 -12.33
N ARG A 343 -13.16 5.28 -11.75
CA ARG A 343 -14.57 5.67 -11.61
C ARG A 343 -15.04 5.86 -10.17
N ALA A 344 -14.34 5.29 -9.22
CA ALA A 344 -14.71 5.34 -7.82
C ALA A 344 -14.30 6.65 -7.17
N SER A 345 -14.87 6.92 -5.99
CA SER A 345 -14.44 8.02 -5.14
C SER A 345 -12.96 7.88 -4.76
N ILE A 346 -12.33 9.01 -4.58
CA ILE A 346 -10.89 9.14 -4.38
C ILE A 346 -10.46 8.75 -2.96
N SER A 347 -11.41 8.60 -2.04
CA SER A 347 -11.09 8.39 -0.63
C SER A 347 -12.08 7.44 0.05
N GLY A 348 -11.64 6.21 0.30
CA GLY A 348 -12.40 5.25 1.12
C GLY A 348 -12.63 5.73 2.55
N ALA A 349 -11.89 6.72 3.04
CA ALA A 349 -12.12 7.34 4.33
C ALA A 349 -13.40 8.23 4.34
N GLU A 350 -13.80 8.74 3.18
CA GLU A 350 -15.01 9.57 3.05
C GLU A 350 -16.27 8.74 2.77
N VAL A 351 -16.15 7.72 1.92
CA VAL A 351 -17.31 6.96 1.41
C VAL A 351 -17.36 5.51 1.93
N GLY A 352 -16.34 5.09 2.67
CA GLY A 352 -16.15 3.70 3.08
C GLY A 352 -15.57 2.83 1.96
N CYS A 353 -14.96 1.71 2.36
CA CYS A 353 -14.30 0.80 1.41
C CYS A 353 -15.24 0.21 0.36
N GLN A 354 -16.52 0.16 0.64
CA GLN A 354 -17.56 -0.29 -0.27
C GLN A 354 -18.01 0.77 -1.28
N GLY A 355 -17.65 2.02 -1.09
CA GLY A 355 -18.00 3.14 -1.97
C GLY A 355 -16.92 3.47 -3.02
N GLU A 356 -15.75 2.81 -2.92
CA GLU A 356 -14.67 2.94 -3.90
C GLU A 356 -14.79 2.02 -5.10
#